data_2fb8ffbf918e2e8cfa8b794136beaedf
#
_entry.id   2fb8ffbf918e2e8cfa8b794136beaedf
#
_cell.length_a   1.000
_cell.length_b   1.000
_cell.length_c   1.000
_cell.angle_alpha   90.00
_cell.angle_beta   90.00
_cell.angle_gamma   90.00
#
_symmetry.space_group_name_H-M   'P 1'
#
loop_
_entity.id
_entity.type
_entity.pdbx_description
1 polymer ?
#
loop_
_entity_poly.entity_id
_entity_poly.type
_entity_poly.pdbx_seq_one_letter_code
_entity_poly.pdbx_strand_id
1 'polypeptide(L)'
;DLTLTKFLSRGVLQAAADLGLEEEEAELTGSIRKILGSFPDYPTAQSRWGEVFLSVASEDPDNTVYNVPTNLMAIFPGEDIDPQSSSAHELEVARRSWRHHYNEGGNDLVFYNFIGARLGMLDLEKFKRHIRYCLQPNGTATDNATLSGGRYADTTDLKFMARMGIWIENFSLYAVIDECLLKGHTDTIELFPNWDMQREASFCSLRTKGSFLVDAGCAGGRVNRARIISEQGGTMQLKNPWRRAVDQNGRCYEDAVICVSMQPGEELLLREDC
;
A
#
# COMPACT_ATOMS: atom_id res chain seq x y z
N ASP A 1 -1.41 -17.86 -3.49
CA ASP A 1 -1.20 -18.08 -4.94
C ASP A 1 -2.19 -17.25 -5.79
N LEU A 2 -3.51 -17.27 -5.48
CA LEU A 2 -4.55 -16.56 -6.23
C LEU A 2 -4.20 -15.08 -6.48
N THR A 3 -3.87 -14.34 -5.45
CA THR A 3 -3.52 -12.92 -5.50
C THR A 3 -2.35 -12.64 -6.44
N LEU A 4 -1.24 -13.37 -6.26
CA LEU A 4 -0.04 -13.15 -7.07
C LEU A 4 -0.25 -13.57 -8.52
N THR A 5 -1.08 -14.59 -8.77
CA THR A 5 -1.43 -14.98 -10.14
C THR A 5 -2.29 -13.92 -10.82
N LYS A 6 -3.27 -13.35 -10.12
CA LYS A 6 -4.06 -12.21 -10.62
C LYS A 6 -3.17 -11.00 -10.92
N PHE A 7 -2.30 -10.63 -9.97
CA PHE A 7 -1.37 -9.50 -10.11
C PHE A 7 -0.46 -9.67 -11.35
N LEU A 8 0.21 -10.82 -11.46
CA LEU A 8 1.06 -11.11 -12.61
C LEU A 8 0.29 -11.10 -13.93
N SER A 9 -0.88 -11.72 -13.97
CA SER A 9 -1.72 -11.79 -15.16
C SER A 9 -2.15 -10.39 -15.64
N ARG A 10 -2.55 -9.51 -14.74
CA ARG A 10 -2.86 -8.12 -15.08
C ARG A 10 -1.64 -7.35 -15.56
N GLY A 11 -0.48 -7.58 -14.90
CA GLY A 11 0.79 -6.98 -15.33
C GLY A 11 1.19 -7.37 -16.75
N VAL A 12 0.99 -8.63 -17.15
CA VAL A 12 1.24 -9.09 -18.54
C VAL A 12 0.29 -8.42 -19.51
N LEU A 13 -1.01 -8.33 -19.20
CA LEU A 13 -1.98 -7.66 -20.05
C LEU A 13 -1.67 -6.17 -20.23
N GLN A 14 -1.28 -5.50 -19.14
CA GLN A 14 -0.89 -4.09 -19.18
C GLN A 14 0.38 -3.90 -20.02
N ALA A 15 1.39 -4.75 -19.82
CA ALA A 15 2.63 -4.68 -20.58
C ALA A 15 2.39 -4.89 -22.08
N ALA A 16 1.51 -5.84 -22.47
CA ALA A 16 1.15 -6.05 -23.87
C ALA A 16 0.48 -4.80 -24.47
N ALA A 17 -0.40 -4.15 -23.73
CA ALA A 17 -1.05 -2.92 -24.16
C ALA A 17 -0.05 -1.75 -24.30
N ASP A 18 0.79 -1.53 -23.28
CA ASP A 18 1.77 -0.44 -23.26
C ASP A 18 2.82 -0.57 -24.38
N LEU A 19 3.16 -1.80 -24.76
CA LEU A 19 4.12 -2.10 -25.83
C LEU A 19 3.47 -2.22 -27.22
N GLY A 20 2.14 -2.16 -27.33
CA GLY A 20 1.41 -2.33 -28.57
C GLY A 20 1.48 -3.76 -29.13
N LEU A 21 1.68 -4.76 -28.27
CA LEU A 21 1.84 -6.17 -28.65
C LEU A 21 0.54 -7.00 -28.55
N GLU A 22 -0.61 -6.36 -28.32
CA GLU A 22 -1.87 -7.07 -28.10
C GLU A 22 -2.32 -7.95 -29.26
N GLU A 23 -2.04 -7.55 -30.51
CA GLU A 23 -2.35 -8.32 -31.71
C GLU A 23 -1.35 -9.47 -31.89
N GLU A 24 -0.05 -9.21 -31.69
CA GLU A 24 1.02 -10.21 -31.81
C GLU A 24 0.85 -11.31 -30.76
N GLU A 25 0.49 -10.93 -29.53
CA GLU A 25 0.32 -11.83 -28.38
C GLU A 25 -1.18 -12.17 -28.10
N ALA A 26 -2.02 -12.14 -29.14
CA ALA A 26 -3.47 -12.30 -28.98
C ALA A 26 -3.87 -13.64 -28.34
N GLU A 27 -3.17 -14.73 -28.63
CA GLU A 27 -3.42 -16.05 -28.04
C GLU A 27 -3.10 -16.06 -26.54
N LEU A 28 -1.94 -15.49 -26.14
CA LEU A 28 -1.51 -15.39 -24.76
C LEU A 28 -2.46 -14.48 -23.96
N THR A 29 -2.70 -13.27 -24.45
CA THR A 29 -3.56 -12.29 -23.77
C THR A 29 -5.00 -12.76 -23.66
N GLY A 30 -5.51 -13.46 -24.70
CA GLY A 30 -6.83 -14.11 -24.70
C GLY A 30 -6.94 -15.22 -23.66
N SER A 31 -5.92 -16.06 -23.55
CA SER A 31 -5.84 -17.11 -22.53
C SER A 31 -5.80 -16.52 -21.10
N ILE A 32 -5.00 -15.49 -20.87
CA ILE A 32 -4.91 -14.81 -19.59
C ILE A 32 -6.25 -14.17 -19.21
N ARG A 33 -6.93 -13.48 -20.12
CA ARG A 33 -8.26 -12.89 -19.86
C ARG A 33 -9.28 -13.96 -19.48
N LYS A 34 -9.25 -15.13 -20.14
CA LYS A 34 -10.12 -16.26 -19.81
C LYS A 34 -9.84 -16.81 -18.42
N ILE A 35 -8.58 -16.98 -18.05
CA ILE A 35 -8.16 -17.43 -16.72
C ILE A 35 -8.62 -16.41 -15.64
N LEU A 36 -8.36 -15.13 -15.84
CA LEU A 36 -8.78 -14.06 -14.92
C LEU A 36 -10.30 -14.07 -14.69
N GLY A 37 -11.09 -14.29 -15.74
CA GLY A 37 -12.55 -14.37 -15.64
C GLY A 37 -13.08 -15.63 -14.94
N SER A 38 -12.23 -16.61 -14.68
CA SER A 38 -12.59 -17.88 -14.00
C SER A 38 -12.08 -17.96 -12.56
N PHE A 39 -11.35 -16.96 -12.07
CA PHE A 39 -10.85 -16.98 -10.70
C PHE A 39 -12.01 -16.86 -9.69
N PRO A 40 -11.93 -17.63 -8.59
CA PRO A 40 -12.87 -17.46 -7.47
C PRO A 40 -12.64 -16.15 -6.73
N ASP A 41 -13.63 -15.76 -5.96
CA ASP A 41 -13.48 -14.69 -4.97
C ASP A 41 -12.48 -15.08 -3.87
N TYR A 42 -11.97 -14.10 -3.16
CA TYR A 42 -11.14 -14.35 -1.98
C TYR A 42 -11.96 -15.02 -0.88
N PRO A 43 -11.45 -16.08 -0.25
CA PRO A 43 -12.19 -16.81 0.77
C PRO A 43 -12.42 -15.92 1.99
N THR A 44 -13.65 -15.94 2.51
CA THR A 44 -14.06 -15.30 3.77
C THR A 44 -14.75 -16.29 4.68
N ALA A 45 -14.77 -16.01 5.96
CA ALA A 45 -15.60 -16.72 6.94
C ALA A 45 -16.04 -15.81 8.09
N GLN A 46 -17.08 -16.23 8.77
CA GLN A 46 -17.56 -15.58 10.00
C GLN A 46 -16.65 -15.97 11.17
N SER A 47 -15.99 -14.99 11.75
CA SER A 47 -15.25 -15.11 13.00
C SER A 47 -16.05 -14.54 14.17
N ARG A 48 -15.51 -14.65 15.39
CA ARG A 48 -16.08 -13.97 16.58
C ARG A 48 -16.10 -12.45 16.46
N TRP A 49 -15.37 -11.85 15.52
CA TRP A 49 -15.35 -10.40 15.25
C TRP A 49 -16.19 -10.00 14.05
N GLY A 50 -16.81 -10.96 13.36
CA GLY A 50 -17.54 -10.81 12.10
C GLY A 50 -16.77 -11.41 10.92
N GLU A 51 -17.18 -11.11 9.71
CA GLU A 51 -16.57 -11.65 8.50
C GLU A 51 -15.12 -11.16 8.33
N VAL A 52 -14.21 -12.10 8.03
CA VAL A 52 -12.77 -11.87 7.81
C VAL A 52 -12.27 -12.62 6.59
N PHE A 53 -11.20 -12.14 5.95
CA PHE A 53 -10.50 -12.87 4.90
C PHE A 53 -9.69 -14.04 5.47
N LEU A 54 -9.62 -15.12 4.69
CA LEU A 54 -8.81 -16.30 4.94
C LEU A 54 -7.75 -16.46 3.86
N SER A 55 -6.65 -17.16 4.18
CA SER A 55 -5.67 -17.56 3.14
C SER A 55 -6.17 -18.74 2.33
N VAL A 56 -6.87 -19.68 2.98
CA VAL A 56 -7.55 -20.83 2.35
C VAL A 56 -8.91 -21.06 3.01
N ALA A 57 -9.87 -21.50 2.23
CA ALA A 57 -11.27 -21.65 2.67
C ALA A 57 -11.50 -22.61 3.85
N SER A 58 -10.53 -23.48 4.16
CA SER A 58 -10.62 -24.45 5.26
C SER A 58 -10.02 -23.97 6.57
N GLU A 59 -9.51 -22.74 6.65
CA GLU A 59 -8.98 -22.18 7.89
C GLU A 59 -10.06 -21.93 8.92
N ASP A 60 -9.70 -22.10 10.21
CA ASP A 60 -10.52 -21.63 11.31
C ASP A 60 -10.27 -20.14 11.53
N PRO A 61 -11.26 -19.27 11.27
CA PRO A 61 -11.08 -17.82 11.33
C PRO A 61 -10.74 -17.28 12.73
N ASP A 62 -10.99 -18.06 13.76
CA ASP A 62 -10.78 -17.66 15.16
C ASP A 62 -9.45 -18.13 15.74
N ASN A 63 -8.81 -19.11 15.12
CA ASN A 63 -7.60 -19.75 15.65
C ASN A 63 -6.43 -19.82 14.67
N THR A 64 -6.59 -19.31 13.44
CA THR A 64 -5.50 -19.29 12.47
C THR A 64 -4.48 -18.22 12.84
N VAL A 65 -3.23 -18.62 12.83
CA VAL A 65 -2.07 -17.76 13.10
C VAL A 65 -1.22 -17.66 11.85
N TYR A 66 -0.87 -16.42 11.49
CA TYR A 66 -0.11 -16.14 10.28
C TYR A 66 1.35 -15.81 10.60
N ASN A 67 2.26 -16.30 9.77
CA ASN A 67 3.66 -15.90 9.78
C ASN A 67 3.93 -14.73 8.82
N VAL A 68 3.10 -14.64 7.79
CA VAL A 68 3.00 -13.52 6.83
C VAL A 68 1.50 -13.29 6.62
N PRO A 69 1.00 -12.07 6.46
CA PRO A 69 -0.44 -11.79 6.33
C PRO A 69 -1.01 -12.25 4.98
N THR A 70 -0.95 -13.55 4.71
CA THR A 70 -1.34 -14.16 3.44
C THR A 70 -2.81 -13.98 3.11
N ASN A 71 -3.66 -13.88 4.11
CA ASN A 71 -5.09 -13.55 3.98
C ASN A 71 -5.34 -12.09 3.56
N LEU A 72 -4.34 -11.23 3.64
CA LEU A 72 -4.41 -9.80 3.31
C LEU A 72 -3.57 -9.42 2.07
N MET A 73 -2.98 -10.40 1.39
CA MET A 73 -2.16 -10.15 0.20
C MET A 73 -2.93 -9.53 -0.97
N ALA A 74 -4.26 -9.59 -0.96
CA ALA A 74 -5.09 -8.89 -1.93
C ALA A 74 -4.95 -7.35 -1.83
N ILE A 75 -4.50 -6.83 -0.67
CA ILE A 75 -4.22 -5.41 -0.47
C ILE A 75 -2.78 -5.10 -0.85
N PHE A 76 -1.82 -5.91 -0.37
CA PHE A 76 -0.41 -5.82 -0.70
C PHE A 76 0.24 -7.21 -0.68
N PRO A 77 0.94 -7.62 -1.74
CA PRO A 77 1.28 -6.85 -2.96
C PRO A 77 0.26 -6.94 -4.10
N GLY A 78 -0.91 -7.53 -3.91
CA GLY A 78 -1.84 -7.89 -4.99
C GLY A 78 -2.63 -6.72 -5.58
N GLU A 79 -2.82 -5.63 -4.85
CA GLU A 79 -3.51 -4.40 -5.29
C GLU A 79 -4.95 -4.62 -5.79
N ASP A 80 -5.60 -5.72 -5.39
CA ASP A 80 -6.98 -6.03 -5.75
C ASP A 80 -8.00 -5.30 -4.87
N ILE A 81 -7.62 -5.05 -3.61
CA ILE A 81 -8.46 -4.38 -2.61
C ILE A 81 -7.81 -3.05 -2.24
N ASP A 82 -8.53 -1.96 -2.54
CA ASP A 82 -8.06 -0.61 -2.30
C ASP A 82 -9.22 0.32 -1.92
N PRO A 83 -9.02 1.27 -0.97
CA PRO A 83 -10.03 2.23 -0.55
C PRO A 83 -10.65 3.09 -1.66
N GLN A 84 -9.98 3.23 -2.82
CA GLN A 84 -10.50 4.02 -3.95
C GLN A 84 -11.39 3.20 -4.90
N SER A 85 -11.23 1.87 -4.94
CA SER A 85 -11.88 1.01 -5.93
C SER A 85 -12.79 -0.07 -5.36
N SER A 86 -12.54 -0.52 -4.13
CA SER A 86 -13.28 -1.61 -3.51
C SER A 86 -14.61 -1.16 -2.89
N SER A 87 -15.55 -2.09 -2.77
CA SER A 87 -16.82 -1.84 -2.10
C SER A 87 -16.65 -1.56 -0.61
N ALA A 88 -17.59 -0.83 -0.03
CA ALA A 88 -17.57 -0.55 1.42
C ALA A 88 -17.58 -1.84 2.26
N HIS A 89 -18.27 -2.88 1.81
CA HIS A 89 -18.30 -4.19 2.47
C HIS A 89 -16.92 -4.85 2.44
N GLU A 90 -16.29 -4.95 1.28
CA GLU A 90 -14.96 -5.55 1.10
C GLU A 90 -13.89 -4.83 1.94
N LEU A 91 -13.94 -3.49 1.96
CA LEU A 91 -13.03 -2.69 2.80
C LEU A 91 -13.25 -2.93 4.30
N GLU A 92 -14.50 -3.11 4.73
CA GLU A 92 -14.77 -3.41 6.14
C GLU A 92 -14.26 -4.80 6.51
N VAL A 93 -14.44 -5.80 5.63
CA VAL A 93 -13.86 -7.14 5.81
C VAL A 93 -12.33 -7.05 5.88
N ALA A 94 -11.69 -6.30 4.97
CA ALA A 94 -10.24 -6.10 4.96
C ALA A 94 -9.73 -5.44 6.25
N ARG A 95 -10.38 -4.35 6.68
CA ARG A 95 -10.03 -3.63 7.91
C ARG A 95 -10.21 -4.48 9.16
N ARG A 96 -11.26 -5.28 9.21
CA ARG A 96 -11.51 -6.21 10.31
C ARG A 96 -10.46 -7.31 10.33
N SER A 97 -10.14 -7.91 9.19
CA SER A 97 -9.10 -8.91 9.06
C SER A 97 -7.74 -8.37 9.52
N TRP A 98 -7.38 -7.14 9.13
CA TRP A 98 -6.14 -6.49 9.56
C TRP A 98 -6.13 -6.19 11.07
N ARG A 99 -7.23 -5.69 11.62
CA ARG A 99 -7.34 -5.33 13.04
C ARG A 99 -7.18 -6.52 13.97
N HIS A 100 -7.69 -7.67 13.55
CA HIS A 100 -7.71 -8.90 14.31
C HIS A 100 -6.72 -9.95 13.79
N HIS A 101 -5.78 -9.50 12.94
CA HIS A 101 -4.71 -10.36 12.48
C HIS A 101 -3.86 -10.85 13.64
N TYR A 102 -3.73 -12.17 13.76
CA TYR A 102 -2.88 -12.81 14.75
C TYR A 102 -1.64 -13.37 14.07
N ASN A 103 -0.49 -12.87 14.50
CA ASN A 103 0.80 -13.20 13.92
C ASN A 103 1.59 -14.10 14.87
N GLU A 104 2.19 -15.15 14.33
CA GLU A 104 3.12 -16.02 15.05
C GLU A 104 4.54 -15.46 15.12
N GLY A 105 4.82 -14.39 14.45
CA GLY A 105 6.15 -13.80 14.31
C GLY A 105 6.69 -13.92 12.89
N GLY A 106 7.93 -13.59 12.69
CA GLY A 106 8.54 -13.61 11.35
C GLY A 106 8.29 -12.34 10.57
N ASN A 107 7.93 -12.45 9.34
CA ASN A 107 7.98 -11.43 8.30
C ASN A 107 6.82 -10.42 8.31
N ASP A 108 6.41 -9.96 9.47
CA ASP A 108 5.18 -9.17 9.60
C ASP A 108 5.41 -7.67 9.86
N LEU A 109 6.62 -7.31 10.25
CA LEU A 109 6.91 -5.91 10.60
C LEU A 109 6.64 -4.96 9.43
N VAL A 110 7.00 -5.36 8.21
CA VAL A 110 6.76 -4.56 7.00
C VAL A 110 5.40 -4.83 6.42
N PHE A 111 5.06 -6.08 6.11
CA PHE A 111 3.81 -6.43 5.41
C PHE A 111 2.57 -5.96 6.16
N TYR A 112 2.47 -6.25 7.46
CA TYR A 112 1.33 -5.84 8.27
C TYR A 112 1.17 -4.32 8.33
N ASN A 113 2.27 -3.60 8.56
CA ASN A 113 2.23 -2.15 8.66
C ASN A 113 2.00 -1.49 7.29
N PHE A 114 2.54 -2.07 6.20
CA PHE A 114 2.31 -1.60 4.85
C PHE A 114 0.82 -1.72 4.46
N ILE A 115 0.22 -2.89 4.74
CA ILE A 115 -1.22 -3.11 4.53
C ILE A 115 -2.04 -2.12 5.37
N GLY A 116 -1.64 -1.90 6.63
CA GLY A 116 -2.29 -0.91 7.49
C GLY A 116 -2.24 0.50 6.92
N ALA A 117 -1.11 0.92 6.34
CA ALA A 117 -0.99 2.20 5.67
C ALA A 117 -1.90 2.31 4.45
N ARG A 118 -1.97 1.27 3.61
CA ARG A 118 -2.87 1.22 2.44
C ARG A 118 -4.35 1.28 2.82
N LEU A 119 -4.73 0.69 3.93
CA LEU A 119 -6.09 0.74 4.46
C LEU A 119 -6.43 2.05 5.20
N GLY A 120 -5.45 2.95 5.40
CA GLY A 120 -5.60 4.17 6.19
C GLY A 120 -5.77 3.89 7.69
N MET A 121 -5.18 2.81 8.19
CA MET A 121 -5.37 2.31 9.56
C MET A 121 -4.07 2.25 10.37
N LEU A 122 -2.93 2.59 9.77
CA LEU A 122 -1.65 2.52 10.46
C LEU A 122 -1.57 3.57 11.58
N ASP A 123 -1.30 3.10 12.79
CA ASP A 123 -0.91 3.95 13.91
C ASP A 123 0.62 4.14 13.88
N LEU A 124 1.06 5.34 13.50
CA LEU A 124 2.48 5.69 13.38
C LEU A 124 3.24 5.55 14.70
N GLU A 125 2.60 5.82 15.84
CA GLU A 125 3.26 5.67 17.14
C GLU A 125 3.41 4.18 17.51
N LYS A 126 2.42 3.35 17.18
CA LYS A 126 2.52 1.90 17.32
C LYS A 126 3.62 1.35 16.39
N PHE A 127 3.66 1.80 15.13
CA PHE A 127 4.69 1.41 14.18
C PHE A 127 6.10 1.77 14.69
N LYS A 128 6.31 2.97 15.20
CA LYS A 128 7.58 3.38 15.82
C LYS A 128 7.97 2.50 17.03
N ARG A 129 6.99 2.12 17.84
CA ARG A 129 7.24 1.17 18.96
C ARG A 129 7.66 -0.19 18.44
N HIS A 130 7.02 -0.70 17.38
CA HIS A 130 7.40 -1.95 16.74
C HIS A 130 8.84 -1.90 16.20
N ILE A 131 9.20 -0.82 15.48
CA ILE A 131 10.57 -0.65 14.98
C ILE A 131 11.57 -0.66 16.15
N ARG A 132 11.34 0.15 17.19
CA ARG A 132 12.23 0.23 18.35
C ARG A 132 12.39 -1.09 19.07
N TYR A 133 11.32 -1.88 19.15
CA TYR A 133 11.35 -3.21 19.75
C TYR A 133 12.19 -4.18 18.94
N CYS A 134 12.12 -4.11 17.62
CA CYS A 134 12.86 -5.00 16.72
C CYS A 134 14.31 -4.57 16.47
N LEU A 135 14.70 -3.32 16.79
CA LEU A 135 16.04 -2.80 16.54
C LEU A 135 17.10 -3.56 17.37
N GLN A 136 18.16 -3.93 16.67
CA GLN A 136 19.36 -4.55 17.25
C GLN A 136 20.43 -3.49 17.57
N PRO A 137 21.35 -3.78 18.50
CA PRO A 137 22.44 -2.84 18.83
C PRO A 137 23.35 -2.46 17.64
N ASN A 138 23.41 -3.30 16.61
CA ASN A 138 24.19 -3.04 15.38
C ASN A 138 23.43 -2.21 14.33
N GLY A 139 22.24 -1.69 14.65
CA GLY A 139 21.41 -0.89 13.74
C GLY A 139 20.56 -1.70 12.75
N THR A 140 20.59 -3.03 12.85
CA THR A 140 19.69 -3.90 12.08
C THR A 140 18.40 -4.16 12.86
N ALA A 141 17.45 -4.88 12.30
CA ALA A 141 16.23 -5.26 12.98
C ALA A 141 15.99 -6.78 12.90
N THR A 142 15.27 -7.30 13.87
CA THR A 142 14.76 -8.67 13.89
C THR A 142 13.26 -8.66 13.62
N ASP A 143 12.65 -9.84 13.55
CA ASP A 143 11.20 -9.93 13.42
C ASP A 143 10.46 -9.48 14.69
N ASN A 144 9.13 -9.37 14.62
CA ASN A 144 8.29 -8.96 15.75
C ASN A 144 7.60 -10.13 16.45
N ALA A 145 8.12 -11.35 16.33
CA ALA A 145 7.54 -12.57 16.89
C ALA A 145 7.13 -12.46 18.35
N THR A 146 7.95 -11.77 19.13
CA THR A 146 7.71 -11.57 20.55
C THR A 146 6.53 -10.66 20.86
N LEU A 147 6.22 -9.72 19.97
CA LEU A 147 5.08 -8.81 20.14
C LEU A 147 3.75 -9.50 19.88
N SER A 148 3.75 -10.54 19.06
CA SER A 148 2.54 -11.27 18.70
C SER A 148 2.21 -12.39 19.68
N GLY A 149 3.15 -12.77 20.59
CA GLY A 149 2.96 -13.89 21.48
C GLY A 149 2.98 -15.25 20.77
N GLY A 150 3.57 -15.31 19.57
CA GLY A 150 3.62 -16.52 18.77
C GLY A 150 4.63 -17.57 19.26
N ARG A 151 5.00 -18.47 18.36
CA ARG A 151 5.85 -19.66 18.63
C ARG A 151 7.18 -19.37 19.32
N TYR A 152 7.70 -18.16 19.19
CA TYR A 152 8.97 -17.72 19.76
C TYR A 152 8.82 -16.90 21.04
N ALA A 153 7.60 -16.72 21.54
CA ALA A 153 7.33 -15.90 22.73
C ALA A 153 8.12 -16.34 23.96
N ASP A 154 8.34 -17.64 24.10
CA ASP A 154 9.05 -18.24 25.25
C ASP A 154 10.58 -18.17 25.11
N THR A 155 11.11 -17.84 23.95
CA THR A 155 12.53 -17.92 23.63
C THR A 155 13.19 -16.56 23.42
N THR A 156 12.51 -15.52 23.81
CA THR A 156 12.82 -14.14 23.53
C THR A 156 13.92 -13.55 24.41
N ASP A 157 15.10 -14.11 24.35
CA ASP A 157 16.23 -13.26 24.64
C ASP A 157 16.74 -12.61 23.33
N LEU A 158 17.18 -11.38 23.41
CA LEU A 158 17.78 -10.65 22.29
C LEU A 158 18.94 -11.42 21.66
N LYS A 159 19.59 -12.32 22.39
CA LYS A 159 20.69 -13.15 21.91
C LYS A 159 20.20 -14.24 20.96
N PHE A 160 19.03 -14.81 21.21
CA PHE A 160 18.42 -15.77 20.31
C PHE A 160 18.01 -15.07 19.00
N MET A 161 17.30 -13.95 19.09
CA MET A 161 16.85 -13.18 17.95
C MET A 161 18.02 -12.67 17.10
N ALA A 162 19.09 -12.21 17.74
CA ALA A 162 20.31 -11.77 17.04
C ALA A 162 21.00 -12.92 16.26
N ARG A 163 20.83 -14.16 16.69
CA ARG A 163 21.36 -15.35 15.97
C ARG A 163 20.51 -15.75 14.77
N MET A 164 19.23 -15.39 14.75
CA MET A 164 18.36 -15.66 13.61
C MET A 164 18.67 -14.77 12.40
N GLY A 165 19.42 -13.72 12.62
CA GLY A 165 19.86 -12.82 11.56
C GLY A 165 18.87 -11.71 11.23
N ILE A 166 19.19 -10.98 10.18
CA ILE A 166 18.41 -9.87 9.66
C ILE A 166 17.42 -10.41 8.64
N TRP A 167 16.17 -10.06 8.77
CA TRP A 167 15.15 -10.37 7.79
C TRP A 167 15.09 -9.30 6.71
N ILE A 168 14.95 -9.73 5.46
CA ILE A 168 14.97 -8.87 4.27
C ILE A 168 13.91 -7.77 4.35
N GLU A 169 12.75 -8.04 4.90
CA GLU A 169 11.68 -7.06 5.02
C GLU A 169 12.05 -5.83 5.85
N ASN A 170 13.04 -5.91 6.72
CA ASN A 170 13.51 -4.74 7.46
C ASN A 170 14.09 -3.66 6.54
N PHE A 171 14.60 -4.03 5.39
CA PHE A 171 15.03 -3.08 4.36
C PHE A 171 13.87 -2.32 3.72
N SER A 172 12.67 -2.86 3.79
CA SER A 172 11.45 -2.26 3.23
C SER A 172 10.68 -1.37 4.23
N LEU A 173 11.21 -1.15 5.43
CA LEU A 173 10.58 -0.25 6.43
C LEU A 173 10.35 1.16 5.89
N TYR A 174 11.25 1.66 5.05
CA TYR A 174 11.09 2.97 4.41
C TYR A 174 9.87 3.03 3.50
N ALA A 175 9.55 1.93 2.80
CA ALA A 175 8.38 1.87 1.94
C ALA A 175 7.06 2.02 2.73
N VAL A 176 7.01 1.56 3.98
CA VAL A 176 5.85 1.81 4.86
C VAL A 176 5.68 3.31 5.13
N ILE A 177 6.79 4.03 5.32
CA ILE A 177 6.75 5.49 5.53
C ILE A 177 6.32 6.19 4.24
N ASP A 178 6.87 5.77 3.10
CA ASP A 178 6.51 6.32 1.79
C ASP A 178 5.01 6.14 1.52
N GLU A 179 4.42 4.97 1.82
CA GLU A 179 2.97 4.74 1.72
C GLU A 179 2.13 5.65 2.65
N CYS A 180 2.68 6.08 3.78
CA CYS A 180 2.01 7.06 4.65
C CYS A 180 2.03 8.47 4.05
N LEU A 181 3.05 8.80 3.26
CA LEU A 181 3.26 10.11 2.67
C LEU A 181 2.62 10.24 1.30
N LEU A 182 2.66 9.18 0.48
CA LEU A 182 2.18 9.19 -0.89
C LEU A 182 1.53 7.85 -1.26
N LYS A 183 0.25 7.88 -1.61
CA LYS A 183 -0.40 6.78 -2.30
C LYS A 183 -0.24 6.98 -3.81
N GLY A 184 0.60 6.18 -4.42
CA GLY A 184 0.97 6.33 -5.82
C GLY A 184 0.84 5.05 -6.66
N HIS A 185 0.32 3.96 -6.11
CA HIS A 185 0.14 2.68 -6.81
C HIS A 185 -1.20 2.57 -7.56
N THR A 186 -2.14 3.48 -7.32
CA THR A 186 -3.43 3.58 -8.02
C THR A 186 -3.39 4.68 -9.09
N ASP A 187 -4.45 4.77 -9.90
CA ASP A 187 -4.55 5.80 -10.94
C ASP A 187 -4.68 7.21 -10.34
N THR A 188 -5.26 7.32 -9.15
CA THR A 188 -5.40 8.61 -8.45
C THR A 188 -4.36 8.71 -7.33
N ILE A 189 -3.48 9.69 -7.46
CA ILE A 189 -2.47 10.03 -6.46
C ILE A 189 -3.15 10.64 -5.23
N GLU A 190 -2.76 10.22 -4.02
CA GLU A 190 -3.23 10.82 -2.78
C GLU A 190 -2.04 11.23 -1.90
N LEU A 191 -2.02 12.49 -1.45
CA LEU A 191 -0.96 13.04 -0.61
C LEU A 191 -1.28 12.81 0.86
N PHE A 192 -0.31 12.33 1.62
CA PHE A 192 -0.39 12.12 3.06
C PHE A 192 -1.57 11.25 3.54
N PRO A 193 -1.89 10.12 2.86
CA PRO A 193 -3.11 9.33 3.11
C PRO A 193 -3.18 8.75 4.53
N ASN A 194 -2.03 8.53 5.16
CA ASN A 194 -1.94 7.96 6.50
C ASN A 194 -0.92 8.71 7.38
N TRP A 195 -0.79 10.03 7.19
CA TRP A 195 0.10 10.86 7.98
C TRP A 195 -0.69 11.68 9.00
N ASP A 196 -0.10 11.90 10.17
CA ASP A 196 -0.64 12.84 11.14
C ASP A 196 -0.36 14.28 10.67
N MET A 197 -1.37 14.91 10.07
CA MET A 197 -1.26 16.24 9.48
C MET A 197 -0.89 17.36 10.49
N GLN A 198 -0.92 17.11 11.81
CA GLN A 198 -0.40 18.04 12.82
C GLN A 198 1.13 18.02 12.88
N ARG A 199 1.75 17.01 12.27
CA ARG A 199 3.21 16.90 12.16
C ARG A 199 3.67 17.35 10.78
N GLU A 200 4.62 18.26 10.77
CA GLU A 200 5.28 18.68 9.53
C GLU A 200 5.99 17.50 8.87
N ALA A 201 5.79 17.39 7.56
CA ALA A 201 6.48 16.42 6.73
C ALA A 201 6.66 16.95 5.32
N SER A 202 7.68 16.46 4.64
CA SER A 202 7.87 16.69 3.21
C SER A 202 8.58 15.50 2.58
N PHE A 203 8.36 15.31 1.30
CA PHE A 203 9.05 14.33 0.49
C PHE A 203 9.33 14.88 -0.90
N CYS A 204 10.32 14.31 -1.57
CA CYS A 204 10.74 14.70 -2.91
C CYS A 204 10.91 13.46 -3.80
N SER A 205 10.47 13.58 -5.04
CA SER A 205 10.71 12.61 -6.13
C SER A 205 10.21 11.20 -5.84
N LEU A 206 9.14 11.06 -5.08
CA LEU A 206 8.47 9.77 -4.96
C LEU A 206 7.73 9.46 -6.26
N ARG A 207 7.95 8.25 -6.77
CA ARG A 207 7.39 7.81 -8.05
C ARG A 207 6.00 7.21 -7.86
N THR A 208 5.10 7.53 -8.79
CA THR A 208 3.75 6.96 -8.85
C THR A 208 3.54 6.17 -10.14
N LYS A 209 2.45 5.41 -10.19
CA LYS A 209 1.92 4.83 -11.43
C LYS A 209 1.74 5.92 -12.48
N GLY A 210 1.98 5.58 -13.75
CA GLY A 210 1.93 6.55 -14.86
C GLY A 210 3.20 7.39 -15.02
N SER A 211 4.31 7.03 -14.33
CA SER A 211 5.61 7.70 -14.45
C SER A 211 5.59 9.17 -14.04
N PHE A 212 4.90 9.49 -12.94
CA PHE A 212 4.95 10.82 -12.33
C PHE A 212 5.89 10.81 -11.12
N LEU A 213 6.70 11.84 -10.99
CA LEU A 213 7.49 12.14 -9.79
C LEU A 213 6.78 13.21 -8.99
N VAL A 214 6.59 12.98 -7.70
CA VAL A 214 5.82 13.86 -6.82
C VAL A 214 6.69 14.37 -5.69
N ASP A 215 6.64 15.68 -5.47
CA ASP A 215 7.13 16.34 -4.26
C ASP A 215 5.92 16.94 -3.55
N ALA A 216 5.87 16.83 -2.23
CA ALA A 216 4.84 17.51 -1.45
C ALA A 216 5.31 17.85 -0.05
N GLY A 217 4.61 18.78 0.58
CA GLY A 217 4.84 19.16 1.98
C GLY A 217 3.54 19.45 2.71
N CYS A 218 3.51 19.13 4.00
CA CYS A 218 2.41 19.49 4.89
C CYS A 218 2.94 20.13 6.15
N ALA A 219 2.20 21.14 6.65
CA ALA A 219 2.42 21.77 7.94
C ALA A 219 1.12 22.46 8.39
N GLY A 220 0.94 22.58 9.70
CA GLY A 220 -0.22 23.26 10.26
C GLY A 220 -1.56 22.63 9.91
N GLY A 221 -1.60 21.31 9.78
CA GLY A 221 -2.82 20.55 9.51
C GLY A 221 -3.24 20.48 8.03
N ARG A 222 -2.41 20.95 7.10
CA ARG A 222 -2.76 21.01 5.67
C ARG A 222 -1.56 20.77 4.77
N VAL A 223 -1.85 20.36 3.52
CA VAL A 223 -0.85 20.30 2.45
C VAL A 223 -0.52 21.73 2.02
N ASN A 224 0.76 22.09 1.98
CA ASN A 224 1.19 23.44 1.62
C ASN A 224 1.36 23.60 0.11
N ARG A 225 1.91 22.56 -0.52
CA ARG A 225 2.21 22.55 -1.95
C ARG A 225 2.35 21.12 -2.43
N ALA A 226 2.13 20.93 -3.73
CA ALA A 226 2.54 19.74 -4.46
C ALA A 226 3.22 20.15 -5.77
N ARG A 227 4.22 19.38 -6.18
CA ARG A 227 4.90 19.48 -7.46
C ARG A 227 4.86 18.12 -8.11
N ILE A 228 4.39 18.05 -9.33
CA ILE A 228 4.31 16.81 -10.10
C ILE A 228 5.09 17.01 -11.40
N ILE A 229 5.99 16.10 -11.71
CA ILE A 229 6.71 16.04 -12.97
C ILE A 229 6.25 14.79 -13.70
N SER A 230 5.82 14.96 -14.95
CA SER A 230 5.53 13.84 -15.84
C SER A 230 6.79 13.42 -16.58
N GLU A 231 7.24 12.16 -16.42
CA GLU A 231 8.43 11.67 -17.14
C GLU A 231 8.09 11.19 -18.56
N GLN A 232 6.89 10.65 -18.77
CA GLN A 232 6.49 10.02 -20.02
C GLN A 232 5.26 10.68 -20.70
N GLY A 233 4.70 11.69 -20.06
CA GLY A 233 3.40 12.24 -20.47
C GLY A 233 2.24 11.41 -19.91
N GLY A 234 1.01 11.80 -20.22
CA GLY A 234 -0.20 11.10 -19.79
C GLY A 234 -1.13 11.95 -18.93
N THR A 235 -2.19 11.33 -18.43
CA THR A 235 -3.16 12.00 -17.57
C THR A 235 -2.86 11.78 -16.11
N MET A 236 -2.41 12.81 -15.42
CA MET A 236 -2.23 12.83 -13.98
C MET A 236 -3.58 13.02 -13.30
N GLN A 237 -3.86 12.20 -12.27
CA GLN A 237 -5.02 12.35 -11.42
C GLN A 237 -4.54 12.50 -9.97
N LEU A 238 -4.92 13.60 -9.31
CA LEU A 238 -4.58 13.90 -7.93
C LEU A 238 -5.86 14.11 -7.12
N LYS A 239 -6.06 13.36 -6.06
CA LYS A 239 -7.10 13.67 -5.07
C LYS A 239 -6.79 15.04 -4.49
N ASN A 240 -7.70 15.99 -4.72
CA ASN A 240 -7.51 17.39 -4.35
C ASN A 240 -7.44 17.52 -2.81
N PRO A 241 -6.29 17.89 -2.22
CA PRO A 241 -6.18 18.02 -0.78
C PRO A 241 -6.69 19.38 -0.27
N TRP A 242 -7.08 20.27 -1.18
CA TRP A 242 -7.58 21.61 -0.88
C TRP A 242 -9.04 21.74 -1.29
N ARG A 243 -9.72 22.73 -0.74
CA ARG A 243 -11.06 23.08 -1.22
C ARG A 243 -11.00 23.62 -2.65
N ARG A 244 -9.97 24.40 -2.92
CA ARG A 244 -9.67 24.98 -4.22
C ARG A 244 -8.16 25.03 -4.38
N ALA A 245 -7.67 24.48 -5.46
CA ALA A 245 -6.25 24.52 -5.82
C ALA A 245 -6.02 25.54 -6.94
N VAL A 246 -4.81 26.07 -7.02
CA VAL A 246 -4.36 26.91 -8.13
C VAL A 246 -2.98 26.43 -8.61
N ASP A 247 -2.78 26.40 -9.93
CA ASP A 247 -1.48 26.07 -10.52
C ASP A 247 -0.60 27.32 -10.74
N GLN A 248 0.62 27.09 -11.22
CA GLN A 248 1.59 28.16 -11.52
C GLN A 248 1.13 29.15 -12.59
N ASN A 249 0.12 28.80 -13.40
CA ASN A 249 -0.43 29.62 -14.47
C ASN A 249 -1.72 30.36 -14.04
N GLY A 250 -2.15 30.17 -12.78
CA GLY A 250 -3.37 30.76 -12.24
C GLY A 250 -4.65 30.00 -12.59
N ARG A 251 -4.56 28.80 -13.15
CA ARG A 251 -5.74 27.94 -13.37
C ARG A 251 -6.20 27.34 -12.05
N CYS A 252 -7.49 27.41 -11.78
CA CYS A 252 -8.10 26.91 -10.56
C CYS A 252 -8.74 25.53 -10.77
N TYR A 253 -8.73 24.72 -9.71
CA TYR A 253 -9.29 23.37 -9.65
C TYR A 253 -10.13 23.24 -8.37
N GLU A 254 -11.42 22.93 -8.54
CA GLU A 254 -12.38 22.79 -7.44
C GLU A 254 -12.94 21.36 -7.33
N ASP A 255 -12.65 20.52 -8.33
CA ASP A 255 -13.09 19.12 -8.35
C ASP A 255 -12.37 18.31 -7.26
N ALA A 256 -13.03 17.27 -6.78
CA ALA A 256 -12.45 16.35 -5.78
C ALA A 256 -11.20 15.61 -6.30
N VAL A 257 -11.08 15.46 -7.61
CA VAL A 257 -9.90 14.91 -8.29
C VAL A 257 -9.47 15.91 -9.37
N ILE A 258 -8.24 16.38 -9.24
CA ILE A 258 -7.59 17.23 -10.25
C ILE A 258 -7.08 16.34 -11.37
N CYS A 259 -7.60 16.52 -12.59
CA CYS A 259 -7.18 15.77 -13.77
C CYS A 259 -6.45 16.73 -14.74
N VAL A 260 -5.18 16.40 -15.07
CA VAL A 260 -4.36 17.21 -15.99
C VAL A 260 -3.65 16.29 -16.96
N SER A 261 -3.82 16.56 -18.27
CA SER A 261 -3.01 15.93 -19.31
C SER A 261 -1.67 16.64 -19.39
N MET A 262 -0.60 15.91 -19.21
CA MET A 262 0.77 16.42 -19.15
C MET A 262 1.62 15.84 -20.28
N GLN A 263 2.54 16.65 -20.79
CA GLN A 263 3.55 16.21 -21.76
C GLN A 263 4.77 15.63 -21.04
N PRO A 264 5.62 14.81 -21.71
CA PRO A 264 6.89 14.38 -21.15
C PRO A 264 7.76 15.57 -20.73
N GLY A 265 8.26 15.54 -19.49
CA GLY A 265 9.06 16.61 -18.89
C GLY A 265 8.27 17.80 -18.35
N GLU A 266 6.94 17.80 -18.50
CA GLU A 266 6.11 18.88 -17.98
C GLU A 266 6.03 18.84 -16.45
N GLU A 267 6.01 20.06 -15.87
CA GLU A 267 5.92 20.27 -14.42
C GLU A 267 4.62 21.00 -14.07
N LEU A 268 3.91 20.50 -13.07
CA LEU A 268 2.72 21.08 -12.48
C LEU A 268 3.00 21.43 -11.02
N LEU A 269 2.87 22.70 -10.68
CA LEU A 269 2.95 23.19 -9.29
C LEU A 269 1.55 23.54 -8.80
N LEU A 270 1.13 22.95 -7.71
CA LEU A 270 -0.18 23.17 -7.10
C LEU A 270 -0.04 23.68 -5.67
N ARG A 271 -0.93 24.57 -5.30
CA ARG A 271 -1.10 25.09 -3.93
C ARG A 271 -2.56 25.43 -3.66
N GLU A 272 -2.87 25.68 -2.40
CA GLU A 272 -4.17 26.22 -2.01
C GLU A 272 -4.38 27.62 -2.63
N ASP A 273 -5.57 27.84 -3.19
CA ASP A 273 -5.98 29.18 -3.62
C ASP A 273 -6.53 29.92 -2.40
N CYS A 274 -5.90 31.05 -2.06
CA CYS A 274 -6.19 31.85 -0.87
C CYS A 274 -7.47 32.69 -1.01
#